data_0647d588352e9198e60db388e03448a3
#
_entry.id   0647d588352e9198e60db388e03448a3
#
_cell.length_a   1.000
_cell.length_b   1.000
_cell.length_c   1.000
_cell.angle_alpha   90.00
_cell.angle_beta   90.00
_cell.angle_gamma   90.00
#
_symmetry.space_group_name_H-M   'P 1'
#
loop_
_entity.id
_entity.type
_entity.pdbx_description
1 polymer ?
#
loop_
_entity_poly.entity_id
_entity_poly.type
_entity_poly.pdbx_seq_one_letter_code
_entity_poly.pdbx_strand_id
1 'polypeptide(L)'
;DMNTEYKYREIMGDNTIAEDRDDSSFIWDNQYDEEEQINIYDLSIFVREDGDLFRKYHETHYQRAYSLEEVKSAIHEAGMEFVAAYDAFTKNPPREDSERIYVIAREYGKERK
;
A
#
# COMPACT_ATOMS: atom_id res chain seq x y z
N ASP A 1 -0.06 -9.03 -2.69
CA ASP A 1 0.71 -7.95 -3.29
C ASP A 1 1.10 -6.91 -2.26
N MET A 2 2.05 -6.06 -2.61
CA MET A 2 2.49 -5.00 -1.73
C MET A 2 2.92 -3.77 -2.53
N ASN A 3 2.67 -2.59 -1.97
CA ASN A 3 3.23 -1.35 -2.51
C ASN A 3 4.70 -1.26 -2.08
N THR A 4 5.52 -0.71 -2.95
CA THR A 4 6.95 -0.57 -2.71
C THR A 4 7.26 0.76 -2.04
N GLU A 5 8.46 0.87 -1.45
CA GLU A 5 8.95 2.14 -0.94
C GLU A 5 9.05 3.17 -2.08
N TYR A 6 9.45 2.73 -3.27
CA TYR A 6 9.49 3.61 -4.44
C TYR A 6 8.14 4.29 -4.67
N LYS A 7 7.05 3.51 -4.61
CA LYS A 7 5.71 4.07 -4.80
C LYS A 7 5.38 5.11 -3.73
N TYR A 8 5.67 4.81 -2.47
CA TYR A 8 5.38 5.74 -1.38
C TYR A 8 6.23 7.01 -1.48
N ARG A 9 7.53 6.84 -1.77
CA ARG A 9 8.46 7.96 -1.80
C ARG A 9 8.30 8.84 -3.04
N GLU A 10 8.20 8.23 -4.22
CA GLU A 10 8.27 8.94 -5.49
C GLU A 10 6.90 9.24 -6.11
N ILE A 11 5.91 8.41 -5.84
CA ILE A 11 4.60 8.53 -6.51
C ILE A 11 3.55 9.09 -5.55
N MET A 12 3.38 8.49 -4.37
CA MET A 12 2.33 8.87 -3.43
C MET A 12 2.77 9.91 -2.41
N GLY A 13 4.04 9.86 -1.99
CA GLY A 13 4.54 10.70 -0.90
C GLY A 13 4.38 12.18 -1.18
N ASP A 14 3.93 12.92 -0.18
CA ASP A 14 3.72 14.36 -0.23
C ASP A 14 2.76 14.84 -1.31
N ASN A 15 1.93 13.95 -1.81
CA ASN A 15 0.90 14.28 -2.80
C ASN A 15 -0.48 14.34 -2.17
N THR A 16 -1.27 15.29 -2.66
CA THR A 16 -2.67 15.41 -2.28
C THR A 16 -3.52 15.11 -3.50
N ILE A 17 -4.46 14.18 -3.36
CA ILE A 17 -5.39 13.82 -4.41
C ILE A 17 -6.78 14.23 -3.95
N ALA A 18 -7.49 14.96 -4.78
CA ALA A 18 -8.85 15.38 -4.48
C ALA A 18 -9.76 15.07 -5.66
N GLU A 19 -10.96 14.64 -5.36
CA GLU A 19 -11.98 14.38 -6.37
C GLU A 19 -13.31 14.91 -5.86
N ASP A 20 -14.03 15.58 -6.74
CA ASP A 20 -15.32 16.18 -6.44
C ASP A 20 -16.38 15.60 -7.37
N ARG A 21 -17.43 15.06 -6.76
CA ARG A 21 -18.58 14.50 -7.47
C ARG A 21 -19.86 15.13 -6.93
N ASP A 22 -20.98 14.92 -7.62
CA ASP A 22 -22.25 15.54 -7.24
C ASP A 22 -22.70 15.21 -5.81
N ASP A 23 -22.47 13.97 -5.38
CA ASP A 23 -22.96 13.47 -4.10
C ASP A 23 -21.86 13.19 -3.09
N SER A 24 -20.60 13.29 -3.50
CA SER A 24 -19.48 13.01 -2.63
C SER A 24 -18.22 13.68 -3.11
N SER A 25 -17.30 13.91 -2.19
CA SER A 25 -15.96 14.44 -2.49
C SER A 25 -14.97 13.83 -1.53
N PHE A 26 -13.71 13.71 -1.94
CA PHE A 26 -12.68 13.30 -1.01
C PHE A 26 -11.39 14.09 -1.23
N ILE A 27 -10.61 14.17 -0.16
CA ILE A 27 -9.26 14.70 -0.16
C ILE A 27 -8.37 13.64 0.46
N TRP A 28 -7.39 13.20 -0.29
CA TRP A 28 -6.46 12.16 0.13
C TRP A 28 -5.05 12.77 0.16
N ASP A 29 -4.58 13.05 1.36
CA ASP A 29 -3.31 13.71 1.60
C ASP A 29 -2.29 12.71 2.10
N ASN A 30 -1.19 12.56 1.39
CA ASN A 30 -0.15 11.60 1.70
C ASN A 30 1.13 12.30 2.12
N GLN A 31 1.77 11.77 3.16
CA GLN A 31 3.10 12.21 3.60
C GLN A 31 3.95 10.97 3.86
N TYR A 32 5.11 10.91 3.25
CA TYR A 32 6.01 9.80 3.45
C TYR A 32 7.16 10.18 4.37
N ASP A 33 7.32 9.44 5.46
CA ASP A 33 8.44 9.58 6.39
C ASP A 33 9.53 8.59 6.03
N GLU A 34 10.62 9.07 5.43
CA GLU A 34 11.71 8.21 4.97
C GLU A 34 12.47 7.54 6.11
N GLU A 35 12.59 8.20 7.26
CA GLU A 35 13.31 7.62 8.41
C GLU A 35 12.58 6.42 8.97
N GLU A 36 11.28 6.54 9.15
CA GLU A 36 10.45 5.48 9.71
C GLU A 36 9.93 4.53 8.63
N GLN A 37 10.08 4.89 7.37
CA GLN A 37 9.56 4.14 6.22
C GLN A 37 8.04 3.95 6.33
N ILE A 38 7.35 4.99 6.74
CA ILE A 38 5.90 4.98 6.91
C ILE A 38 5.27 6.02 6.01
N ASN A 39 4.27 5.61 5.24
CA ASN A 39 3.40 6.54 4.52
C ASN A 39 2.20 6.82 5.41
N ILE A 40 1.99 8.08 5.74
CA ILE A 40 0.85 8.53 6.53
C ILE A 40 -0.12 9.17 5.57
N TYR A 41 -1.37 8.71 5.53
CA TYR A 41 -2.36 9.41 4.75
C TYR A 41 -3.57 9.79 5.58
N ASP A 42 -4.05 11.00 5.32
CA ASP A 42 -5.27 11.54 5.87
C ASP A 42 -6.30 11.54 4.76
N LEU A 43 -7.41 10.85 5.00
CA LEU A 43 -8.50 10.77 4.05
C LEU A 43 -9.72 11.49 4.62
N SER A 44 -10.14 12.54 3.95
CA SER A 44 -11.37 13.27 4.29
C SER A 44 -12.40 12.98 3.22
N ILE A 45 -13.55 12.49 3.63
CA ILE A 45 -14.65 12.14 2.74
C ILE A 45 -15.85 13.00 3.11
N PHE A 46 -16.46 13.62 2.11
CA PHE A 46 -17.67 14.42 2.27
C PHE A 46 -18.80 13.76 1.50
N VAL A 47 -19.89 13.43 2.18
CA VAL A 47 -21.03 12.76 1.57
C VAL A 47 -22.26 13.65 1.72
N ARG A 48 -22.94 13.90 0.60
CA ARG A 48 -24.18 14.69 0.63
C ARG A 48 -25.25 13.95 1.41
N GLU A 49 -25.85 14.64 2.37
CA GLU A 49 -26.95 14.07 3.14
C GLU A 49 -28.30 14.64 2.73
N ASP A 50 -28.39 15.97 2.68
CA ASP A 50 -29.66 16.63 2.43
C ASP A 50 -29.41 18.00 1.81
N GLY A 51 -29.91 18.23 0.59
CA GLY A 51 -29.72 19.48 -0.12
C GLY A 51 -28.24 19.79 -0.33
N ASP A 52 -27.79 20.90 0.24
CA ASP A 52 -26.40 21.34 0.15
C ASP A 52 -25.57 20.97 1.38
N LEU A 53 -26.11 20.14 2.25
CA LEU A 53 -25.42 19.71 3.46
C LEU A 53 -24.64 18.43 3.22
N PHE A 54 -23.38 18.42 3.67
CA PHE A 54 -22.49 17.28 3.55
C PHE A 54 -22.04 16.84 4.93
N ARG A 55 -21.91 15.52 5.11
CA ARG A 55 -21.29 14.95 6.30
C ARG A 55 -19.84 14.65 6.00
N LYS A 56 -18.95 15.02 6.92
CA LYS A 56 -17.55 14.80 6.80
C LYS A 56 -17.13 13.57 7.62
N TYR A 57 -16.36 12.72 7.00
CA TYR A 57 -15.68 11.59 7.66
C TYR A 57 -14.19 11.78 7.48
N HIS A 58 -13.42 11.46 8.51
CA HIS A 58 -11.97 11.60 8.47
C HIS A 58 -11.31 10.34 9.00
N GLU A 59 -10.31 9.85 8.28
CA GLU A 59 -9.51 8.69 8.68
C GLU A 59 -8.05 9.00 8.48
N THR A 60 -7.21 8.56 9.42
CA THR A 60 -5.76 8.63 9.29
C THR A 60 -5.22 7.20 9.29
N HIS A 61 -4.37 6.90 8.31
CA HIS A 61 -3.79 5.58 8.15
C HIS A 61 -2.28 5.65 8.07
N TYR A 62 -1.63 4.65 8.65
CA TYR A 62 -0.18 4.51 8.64
C TYR A 62 0.16 3.23 7.90
N GLN A 63 0.93 3.35 6.83
CA GLN A 63 1.33 2.20 6.01
C GLN A 63 2.84 2.13 5.97
N ARG A 64 3.40 1.07 6.54
CA ARG A 64 4.83 0.89 6.54
C ARG A 64 5.28 0.31 5.19
N ALA A 65 6.37 0.86 4.66
CA ALA A 65 7.01 0.30 3.48
C ALA A 65 7.95 -0.82 3.91
N TYR A 66 7.87 -1.96 3.23
CA TYR A 66 8.74 -3.11 3.46
C TYR A 66 9.56 -3.38 2.23
N SER A 67 10.83 -3.70 2.41
CA SER A 67 11.66 -4.17 1.31
C SER A 67 11.32 -5.63 0.98
N LEU A 68 11.67 -6.07 -0.22
CA LEU A 68 11.47 -7.47 -0.57
C LEU A 68 12.24 -8.40 0.37
N GLU A 69 13.44 -7.99 0.78
CA GLU A 69 14.26 -8.78 1.70
C GLU A 69 13.59 -8.93 3.07
N GLU A 70 12.98 -7.86 3.58
CA GLU A 70 12.22 -7.94 4.83
C GLU A 70 11.03 -8.90 4.72
N VAL A 71 10.33 -8.87 3.59
CA VAL A 71 9.19 -9.77 3.34
C VAL A 71 9.65 -11.21 3.24
N LYS A 72 10.77 -11.46 2.54
CA LYS A 72 11.35 -12.81 2.47
C LYS A 72 11.70 -13.35 3.85
N SER A 73 12.30 -12.52 4.70
CA SER A 73 12.64 -12.91 6.07
C SER A 73 11.40 -13.22 6.88
N ALA A 74 10.35 -12.40 6.75
CA ALA A 74 9.09 -12.64 7.45
C ALA A 74 8.43 -13.94 7.02
N ILE A 75 8.48 -14.25 5.73
CA ILE A 75 7.95 -15.52 5.19
C ILE A 75 8.70 -16.70 5.79
N HIS A 76 10.02 -16.61 5.82
CA HIS A 76 10.85 -17.66 6.40
C HIS A 76 10.56 -17.86 7.89
N GLU A 77 10.49 -16.77 8.65
CA GLU A 77 10.18 -16.81 10.08
C GLU A 77 8.79 -17.39 10.37
N ALA A 78 7.86 -17.18 9.46
CA ALA A 78 6.51 -17.74 9.59
C ALA A 78 6.44 -19.24 9.25
N GLY A 79 7.56 -19.85 8.86
CA GLY A 79 7.60 -21.26 8.48
C GLY A 79 7.06 -21.52 7.09
N MET A 80 7.06 -20.53 6.23
CA MET A 80 6.61 -20.65 4.84
C MET A 80 7.78 -20.58 3.87
N GLU A 81 7.56 -21.00 2.65
CA GLU A 81 8.55 -20.97 1.59
C GLU A 81 8.30 -19.81 0.65
N PHE A 82 9.32 -18.98 0.43
CA PHE A 82 9.27 -17.95 -0.61
C PHE A 82 9.42 -18.66 -1.96
N VAL A 83 8.47 -18.43 -2.86
CA VAL A 83 8.48 -19.05 -4.19
C VAL A 83 9.04 -18.09 -5.23
N ALA A 84 8.46 -16.90 -5.33
CA ALA A 84 8.84 -15.93 -6.35
C ALA A 84 8.32 -14.55 -6.02
N ALA A 85 8.90 -13.55 -6.69
CA ALA A 85 8.37 -12.19 -6.67
C ALA A 85 8.38 -11.66 -8.10
N TYR A 86 7.37 -10.87 -8.43
CA TYR A 86 7.20 -10.30 -9.76
C TYR A 86 6.83 -8.83 -9.65
N ASP A 87 7.28 -8.03 -10.62
CA ASP A 87 6.72 -6.72 -10.85
C ASP A 87 5.24 -6.88 -11.17
N ALA A 88 4.37 -6.12 -10.49
CA ALA A 88 2.93 -6.32 -10.56
C ALA A 88 2.41 -6.32 -12.01
N PHE A 89 1.45 -7.19 -12.27
CA PHE A 89 0.83 -7.39 -13.59
C PHE A 89 1.77 -7.95 -14.65
N THR A 90 2.95 -8.43 -14.25
CA THR A 90 3.90 -9.06 -15.15
C THR A 90 4.44 -10.35 -14.54
N LYS A 91 5.22 -11.10 -15.32
CA LYS A 91 6.01 -12.22 -14.82
C LYS A 91 7.49 -11.87 -14.78
N ASN A 92 7.80 -10.59 -14.88
CA ASN A 92 9.19 -10.12 -14.81
C ASN A 92 9.63 -9.93 -13.36
N PRO A 93 10.93 -10.08 -13.07
CA PRO A 93 11.43 -9.82 -11.72
C PRO A 93 11.15 -8.37 -11.28
N PRO A 94 11.07 -8.12 -9.96
CA PRO A 94 10.95 -6.77 -9.46
C PRO A 94 12.12 -5.89 -9.90
N ARG A 95 11.84 -4.60 -10.11
CA ARG A 95 12.86 -3.61 -10.47
C ARG A 95 12.89 -2.52 -9.39
N GLU A 96 13.91 -1.70 -9.42
CA GLU A 96 14.06 -0.60 -8.47
C GLU A 96 12.90 0.39 -8.53
N ASP A 97 12.31 0.58 -9.71
CA ASP A 97 11.18 1.48 -9.93
C ASP A 97 9.82 0.76 -9.95
N SER A 98 9.75 -0.47 -9.50
CA SER A 98 8.48 -1.17 -9.36
C SER A 98 7.63 -0.49 -8.31
N GLU A 99 6.38 -0.15 -8.66
CA GLU A 99 5.45 0.48 -7.73
C GLU A 99 4.75 -0.53 -6.85
N ARG A 100 4.52 -1.71 -7.38
CA ARG A 100 3.84 -2.80 -6.68
C ARG A 100 4.51 -4.11 -7.05
N ILE A 101 4.62 -4.98 -6.07
CA ILE A 101 5.25 -6.30 -6.25
C ILE A 101 4.26 -7.37 -5.82
N TYR A 102 4.16 -8.43 -6.62
CA TYR A 102 3.49 -9.65 -6.22
C TYR A 102 4.51 -10.56 -5.59
N VAL A 103 4.23 -10.99 -4.38
CA VAL A 103 5.06 -11.95 -3.66
C VAL A 103 4.27 -13.24 -3.53
N ILE A 104 4.88 -14.33 -3.95
CA ILE A 104 4.27 -15.65 -3.87
C ILE A 104 5.02 -16.47 -2.84
N ALA A 105 4.29 -16.93 -1.85
CA ALA A 105 4.79 -17.82 -0.82
C ALA A 105 3.85 -19.00 -0.72
N ARG A 106 4.34 -20.12 -0.24
CA ARG A 106 3.48 -21.28 0.00
C ARG A 106 3.81 -21.89 1.33
N GLU A 107 2.81 -22.52 1.89
CA GLU A 107 2.93 -23.27 3.10
C GLU A 107 3.69 -24.57 2.81
N TYR A 108 4.56 -24.96 3.71
CA TYR A 108 5.18 -26.27 3.61
C TYR A 108 4.12 -27.35 3.72
N GLY A 109 4.22 -28.34 2.87
CA GLY A 109 3.22 -29.40 2.82
C GLY A 109 3.11 -30.18 4.11
N LYS A 110 1.93 -30.75 4.34
CA LYS A 110 1.69 -31.54 5.55
C LYS A 110 2.52 -32.80 5.61
N GLU A 111 2.97 -33.27 4.48
CA GLU A 111 3.88 -34.41 4.39
C GLU A 111 5.24 -34.13 5.02
N ARG A 112 5.50 -32.92 5.38
CA ARG A 112 6.75 -32.50 6.01
C ARG A 112 6.76 -32.75 7.50
N LYS A 113 6.27 -33.73 7.94
CA LYS A 113 6.20 -34.01 9.37
C LYS A 113 7.51 -34.53 9.94
#